data_6dbb2e5d37394a6a7fc8f388e7065a82
#
_entry.id   6dbb2e5d37394a6a7fc8f388e7065a82
#
_cell.length_a   1.000
_cell.length_b   1.000
_cell.length_c   1.000
_cell.angle_alpha   90.00
_cell.angle_beta   90.00
_cell.angle_gamma   90.00
#
_symmetry.space_group_name_H-M   'P 1'
#
loop_
_entity.id
_entity.type
_entity.pdbx_description
1 polymer ?
#
loop_
_entity_poly.entity_id
_entity_poly.type
_entity_poly.pdbx_seq_one_letter_code
_entity_poly.pdbx_strand_id
1 'polypeptide(L)'
;MQTAEMFRIFLDNLKIPNERMTAIATHYKNATRRLNIRFRETENGFNNRLKVGSAGRRTAVSKTSDLDMLYIMPSGLWEAYQVGLNPQRRLLRDVKDALKQTFSQQEVKVDRLVVQIVFDSFHIEVQPVFADGDHFKYPDTKADNGNGGWRVTKPRMEITEMRNFRNNKSRNLHNLCRMLRAWKNRNTVDMGGLLIDTLAWRFLKQTDDYDETGMVSYGFMCRDFFDFLQKEDVHEHYAAIGSGQRVKVYKNFQRQSKRAFKLCTQAIDAYENGYTKKCHELWREVFGLTFPKAATEMQDSLGLGSDNFVNESYFARTWRNTEEFTDEKFDDVDIRYPLEVNCIVKESGYRERSIRAYLSDIARPWLPPNKTLSFSINQAS
;
A
#
# COMPACT_ATOMS: atom_id res chain seq x y z
N MET A 1 -27.09 8.28 -9.32
CA MET A 1 -25.63 7.97 -9.48
C MET A 1 -25.50 6.51 -9.85
N GLN A 2 -24.73 6.16 -10.89
CA GLN A 2 -24.51 4.77 -11.31
C GLN A 2 -23.58 4.04 -10.33
N THR A 3 -23.68 2.72 -10.23
CA THR A 3 -22.87 1.90 -9.32
C THR A 3 -21.37 2.14 -9.51
N ALA A 4 -20.89 2.17 -10.76
CA ALA A 4 -19.47 2.43 -11.05
C ALA A 4 -19.00 3.79 -10.49
N GLU A 5 -19.83 4.82 -10.60
CA GLU A 5 -19.54 6.16 -10.09
C GLU A 5 -19.48 6.20 -8.56
N MET A 6 -20.41 5.52 -7.88
CA MET A 6 -20.37 5.39 -6.41
C MET A 6 -19.06 4.78 -5.92
N PHE A 7 -18.65 3.67 -6.52
CA PHE A 7 -17.40 2.98 -6.12
C PHE A 7 -16.15 3.75 -6.54
N ARG A 8 -16.18 4.49 -7.66
CA ARG A 8 -15.10 5.38 -8.06
C ARG A 8 -14.89 6.47 -7.01
N ILE A 9 -15.94 7.21 -6.64
CA ILE A 9 -15.86 8.24 -5.59
C ILE A 9 -15.42 7.63 -4.27
N PHE A 10 -15.93 6.47 -3.92
CA PHE A 10 -15.50 5.77 -2.71
C PHE A 10 -14.00 5.49 -2.69
N LEU A 11 -13.46 4.93 -3.77
CA LEU A 11 -12.02 4.64 -3.87
C LEU A 11 -11.18 5.92 -3.86
N ASP A 12 -11.67 7.01 -4.49
CA ASP A 12 -11.00 8.31 -4.44
C ASP A 12 -10.95 8.86 -3.00
N ASN A 13 -12.03 8.72 -2.24
CA ASN A 13 -12.08 9.09 -0.82
C ASN A 13 -11.16 8.25 0.07
N LEU A 14 -10.74 7.08 -0.39
CA LEU A 14 -9.78 6.22 0.31
C LEU A 14 -8.32 6.57 0.01
N LYS A 15 -8.05 7.33 -1.05
CA LYS A 15 -6.67 7.72 -1.40
C LYS A 15 -6.05 8.60 -0.32
N ILE A 16 -4.77 8.42 -0.10
CA ILE A 16 -3.99 9.31 0.75
C ILE A 16 -3.83 10.65 0.00
N PRO A 17 -4.13 11.80 0.61
CA PRO A 17 -3.97 13.10 -0.03
C PRO A 17 -2.53 13.34 -0.53
N ASN A 18 -2.38 13.98 -1.68
CA ASN A 18 -1.07 14.21 -2.32
C ASN A 18 -0.08 14.95 -1.42
N GLU A 19 -0.52 15.96 -0.67
CA GLU A 19 0.33 16.68 0.29
C GLU A 19 0.92 15.73 1.34
N ARG A 20 0.06 14.85 1.89
CA ARG A 20 0.48 13.86 2.87
C ARG A 20 1.44 12.83 2.24
N MET A 21 1.18 12.41 1.00
CA MET A 21 2.08 11.51 0.26
C MET A 21 3.46 12.14 0.07
N THR A 22 3.51 13.43 -0.30
CA THR A 22 4.78 14.17 -0.46
C THR A 22 5.52 14.30 0.86
N ALA A 23 4.82 14.63 1.96
CA ALA A 23 5.42 14.69 3.28
C ALA A 23 6.02 13.32 3.70
N ILE A 24 5.24 12.24 3.52
CA ILE A 24 5.70 10.87 3.79
C ILE A 24 6.96 10.54 2.98
N ALA A 25 6.97 10.84 1.67
CA ALA A 25 8.11 10.56 0.80
C ALA A 25 9.37 11.32 1.24
N THR A 26 9.22 12.59 1.63
CA THR A 26 10.30 13.45 2.12
C THR A 26 10.88 12.89 3.43
N HIS A 27 10.04 12.56 4.40
CA HIS A 27 10.50 12.04 5.68
C HIS A 27 11.10 10.64 5.55
N TYR A 28 10.55 9.80 4.68
CA TYR A 28 11.11 8.50 4.35
C TYR A 28 12.52 8.61 3.75
N LYS A 29 12.73 9.57 2.83
CA LYS A 29 14.06 9.86 2.27
C LYS A 29 15.03 10.36 3.34
N ASN A 30 14.58 11.28 4.21
CA ASN A 30 15.42 11.85 5.27
C ASN A 30 15.81 10.79 6.33
N ALA A 31 14.88 9.92 6.71
CA ALA A 31 15.17 8.80 7.61
C ALA A 31 16.22 7.86 6.99
N THR A 32 16.06 7.50 5.72
CA THR A 32 17.01 6.67 4.99
C THR A 32 18.39 7.32 4.92
N ARG A 33 18.46 8.60 4.50
CA ARG A 33 19.72 9.34 4.42
C ARG A 33 20.45 9.36 5.76
N ARG A 34 19.70 9.64 6.86
CA ARG A 34 20.29 9.67 8.20
C ARG A 34 20.90 8.34 8.62
N LEU A 35 20.18 7.25 8.36
CA LEU A 35 20.65 5.90 8.68
C LEU A 35 21.86 5.50 7.82
N ASN A 36 21.86 5.88 6.54
CA ASN A 36 23.00 5.66 5.66
C ASN A 36 24.25 6.46 6.11
N ILE A 37 24.08 7.70 6.56
CA ILE A 37 25.19 8.47 7.16
C ILE A 37 25.72 7.73 8.39
N ARG A 38 24.84 7.27 9.29
CA ARG A 38 25.25 6.64 10.55
C ARG A 38 25.94 5.30 10.39
N PHE A 39 25.40 4.45 9.49
CA PHE A 39 25.82 3.05 9.42
C PHE A 39 26.63 2.71 8.17
N ARG A 40 26.74 3.62 7.19
CA ARG A 40 27.40 3.38 5.91
C ARG A 40 28.27 4.55 5.44
N GLU A 41 28.33 5.65 6.21
CA GLU A 41 29.13 6.84 5.88
C GLU A 41 28.79 7.44 4.50
N THR A 42 27.52 7.30 4.07
CA THR A 42 27.04 7.81 2.78
C THR A 42 25.79 8.68 2.96
N GLU A 43 25.66 9.73 2.13
CA GLU A 43 24.52 10.65 2.17
C GLU A 43 23.33 10.22 1.28
N ASN A 44 23.34 9.00 0.79
CA ASN A 44 22.28 8.50 -0.08
C ASN A 44 20.95 8.32 0.69
N GLY A 45 19.86 8.92 0.19
CA GLY A 45 18.53 8.83 0.77
C GLY A 45 17.62 7.77 0.13
N PHE A 46 18.11 6.95 -0.80
CA PHE A 46 17.28 6.03 -1.58
C PHE A 46 17.65 4.56 -1.40
N ASN A 47 18.91 4.24 -1.16
CA ASN A 47 19.40 2.87 -1.04
C ASN A 47 19.22 2.31 0.38
N ASN A 48 19.25 0.99 0.48
CA ASN A 48 19.20 0.24 1.75
C ASN A 48 17.87 0.37 2.51
N ARG A 49 16.79 0.60 1.77
CA ARG A 49 15.44 0.70 2.33
C ARG A 49 14.45 -0.14 1.52
N LEU A 50 13.35 -0.54 2.15
CA LEU A 50 12.23 -1.19 1.50
C LEU A 50 10.93 -0.71 2.15
N LYS A 51 9.99 -0.17 1.36
CA LYS A 51 8.61 0.04 1.82
C LYS A 51 7.95 -1.32 1.99
N VAL A 52 7.34 -1.54 3.14
CA VAL A 52 6.63 -2.80 3.44
C VAL A 52 5.23 -2.51 3.95
N GLY A 53 4.57 -3.47 4.55
CA GLY A 53 3.22 -3.29 5.06
C GLY A 53 2.22 -2.93 3.94
N SER A 54 1.22 -2.13 4.27
CA SER A 54 0.17 -1.72 3.33
C SER A 54 0.71 -0.78 2.23
N ALA A 55 1.71 0.05 2.55
CA ALA A 55 2.35 0.94 1.57
C ALA A 55 3.15 0.16 0.53
N GLY A 56 3.95 -0.85 0.96
CA GLY A 56 4.71 -1.72 0.07
C GLY A 56 3.81 -2.56 -0.84
N ARG A 57 2.70 -3.06 -0.33
CA ARG A 57 1.70 -3.84 -1.08
C ARG A 57 0.68 -2.97 -1.84
N ARG A 58 0.80 -1.63 -1.81
CA ARG A 58 -0.08 -0.66 -2.49
C ARG A 58 -1.55 -0.77 -2.08
N THR A 59 -1.81 -1.15 -0.84
CA THR A 59 -3.17 -1.31 -0.27
C THR A 59 -3.48 -0.33 0.86
N ALA A 60 -2.60 0.65 1.10
CA ALA A 60 -2.79 1.70 2.08
C ALA A 60 -4.00 2.59 1.73
N VAL A 61 -4.65 3.13 2.78
CA VAL A 61 -5.79 4.05 2.68
C VAL A 61 -5.55 5.30 3.52
N SER A 62 -6.28 6.39 3.26
CA SER A 62 -6.08 7.69 3.89
C SER A 62 -6.12 7.70 5.41
N LYS A 63 -6.83 6.75 6.02
CA LYS A 63 -6.89 6.59 7.49
C LYS A 63 -5.79 5.69 8.05
N THR A 64 -4.93 5.12 7.20
CA THR A 64 -3.75 4.38 7.67
C THR A 64 -2.73 5.41 8.13
N SER A 65 -2.31 5.30 9.38
CA SER A 65 -1.40 6.26 10.01
C SER A 65 0.06 5.90 9.78
N ASP A 66 0.37 4.64 9.40
CA ASP A 66 1.71 4.10 9.51
C ASP A 66 2.33 3.85 8.15
N LEU A 67 3.56 4.32 7.98
CA LEU A 67 4.45 3.90 6.91
C LEU A 67 5.46 2.90 7.47
N ASP A 68 5.32 1.65 7.09
CA ASP A 68 6.27 0.60 7.45
C ASP A 68 7.47 0.63 6.50
N MET A 69 8.68 0.75 7.04
CA MET A 69 9.91 0.63 6.27
C MET A 69 10.90 -0.33 6.89
N LEU A 70 11.53 -1.15 6.08
CA LEU A 70 12.77 -1.82 6.46
C LEU A 70 13.95 -0.92 6.14
N TYR A 71 14.88 -0.80 7.09
CA TYR A 71 16.23 -0.32 6.81
C TYR A 71 17.20 -1.50 6.85
N ILE A 72 17.89 -1.74 5.73
CA ILE A 72 18.77 -2.89 5.58
C ILE A 72 20.14 -2.50 6.11
N MET A 73 20.47 -3.07 7.25
CA MET A 73 21.74 -2.87 7.92
C MET A 73 22.91 -3.40 7.08
N PRO A 74 24.12 -2.81 7.21
CA PRO A 74 25.32 -3.40 6.64
C PRO A 74 25.55 -4.83 7.17
N SER A 75 25.84 -5.78 6.29
CA SER A 75 26.08 -7.19 6.68
C SER A 75 27.25 -7.33 7.66
N GLY A 76 28.29 -6.50 7.50
CA GLY A 76 29.44 -6.49 8.40
C GLY A 76 29.13 -6.11 9.85
N LEU A 77 27.94 -5.55 10.13
CA LEU A 77 27.52 -5.27 11.50
C LEU A 77 26.77 -6.43 12.16
N TRP A 78 26.47 -7.50 11.43
CA TRP A 78 25.70 -8.64 11.95
C TRP A 78 26.33 -9.22 13.22
N GLU A 79 27.61 -9.57 13.17
CA GLU A 79 28.33 -10.16 14.31
C GLU A 79 28.33 -9.23 15.53
N ALA A 80 28.50 -7.93 15.32
CA ALA A 80 28.49 -6.96 16.41
C ALA A 80 27.13 -6.94 17.16
N TYR A 81 26.02 -7.21 16.47
CA TYR A 81 24.69 -7.28 17.07
C TYR A 81 24.27 -8.71 17.47
N GLN A 82 25.20 -9.68 17.49
CA GLN A 82 24.94 -11.02 18.05
C GLN A 82 25.48 -11.17 19.48
N VAL A 83 26.42 -10.33 19.87
CA VAL A 83 27.12 -10.44 21.14
C VAL A 83 26.73 -9.36 22.14
N GLY A 84 26.93 -9.64 23.42
CA GLY A 84 26.69 -8.70 24.51
C GLY A 84 25.24 -8.75 25.05
N LEU A 85 24.96 -7.88 26.00
CA LEU A 85 23.67 -7.84 26.70
C LEU A 85 22.60 -7.16 25.82
N ASN A 86 21.45 -7.84 25.63
CA ASN A 86 20.28 -7.33 24.90
C ASN A 86 20.62 -6.74 23.51
N PRO A 87 21.27 -7.47 22.59
CA PRO A 87 21.76 -6.93 21.33
C PRO A 87 20.63 -6.37 20.44
N GLN A 88 19.41 -6.92 20.48
CA GLN A 88 18.25 -6.43 19.75
C GLN A 88 17.81 -5.03 20.25
N ARG A 89 17.82 -4.82 21.56
CA ARG A 89 17.51 -3.50 22.15
C ARG A 89 18.59 -2.49 21.82
N ARG A 90 19.87 -2.92 21.80
CA ARG A 90 20.99 -2.09 21.39
C ARG A 90 20.82 -1.60 19.96
N LEU A 91 20.53 -2.52 19.01
CA LEU A 91 20.27 -2.16 17.61
C LEU A 91 19.15 -1.11 17.47
N LEU A 92 18.01 -1.34 18.13
CA LEU A 92 16.88 -0.38 18.07
C LEU A 92 17.25 0.97 18.70
N ARG A 93 18.06 0.99 19.76
CA ARG A 93 18.55 2.22 20.38
C ARG A 93 19.49 2.98 19.44
N ASP A 94 20.45 2.31 18.82
CA ASP A 94 21.41 2.92 17.90
C ASP A 94 20.69 3.54 16.68
N VAL A 95 19.65 2.86 16.17
CA VAL A 95 18.77 3.40 15.11
C VAL A 95 17.97 4.61 15.61
N LYS A 96 17.39 4.55 16.81
CA LYS A 96 16.67 5.67 17.40
C LYS A 96 17.58 6.89 17.56
N ASP A 97 18.77 6.71 18.11
CA ASP A 97 19.72 7.78 18.40
C ASP A 97 20.21 8.44 17.09
N ALA A 98 20.40 7.64 16.05
CA ALA A 98 20.66 8.16 14.71
C ALA A 98 19.49 9.01 14.19
N LEU A 99 18.27 8.49 14.22
CA LEU A 99 17.08 9.20 13.72
C LEU A 99 16.80 10.50 14.47
N LYS A 100 17.01 10.55 15.78
CA LYS A 100 16.83 11.77 16.59
C LYS A 100 17.69 12.94 16.12
N GLN A 101 18.81 12.72 15.49
CA GLN A 101 19.67 13.80 14.96
C GLN A 101 19.02 14.55 13.78
N THR A 102 18.13 13.88 13.03
CA THR A 102 17.38 14.52 11.94
C THR A 102 15.98 14.92 12.37
N PHE A 103 15.37 14.16 13.28
CA PHE A 103 13.99 14.33 13.74
C PHE A 103 13.97 14.81 15.20
N SER A 104 14.74 15.87 15.51
CA SER A 104 14.90 16.40 16.89
C SER A 104 13.60 16.96 17.47
N GLN A 105 12.70 17.46 16.63
CA GLN A 105 11.41 18.04 17.03
C GLN A 105 10.28 17.00 17.12
N GLN A 106 10.50 15.79 16.59
CA GLN A 106 9.54 14.71 16.61
C GLN A 106 9.79 13.77 17.79
N GLU A 107 8.73 13.13 18.27
CA GLU A 107 8.88 12.01 19.18
C GLU A 107 9.49 10.82 18.39
N VAL A 108 10.69 10.37 18.82
CA VAL A 108 11.32 9.16 18.30
C VAL A 108 11.42 8.16 19.43
N LYS A 109 10.70 7.05 19.32
CA LYS A 109 10.62 6.03 20.37
C LYS A 109 10.88 4.63 19.85
N VAL A 110 11.41 3.78 20.73
CA VAL A 110 11.57 2.35 20.46
C VAL A 110 10.30 1.63 20.85
N ASP A 111 9.74 0.86 19.94
CA ASP A 111 8.77 -0.18 20.23
C ASP A 111 9.42 -1.54 20.05
N ARG A 112 8.70 -2.60 20.42
CA ARG A 112 9.18 -3.99 20.45
C ARG A 112 10.05 -4.40 19.25
N LEU A 113 9.65 -4.03 18.04
CA LEU A 113 10.23 -4.50 16.77
C LEU A 113 10.81 -3.38 15.92
N VAL A 114 10.47 -2.12 16.21
CA VAL A 114 10.67 -0.97 15.34
C VAL A 114 11.10 0.26 16.13
N VAL A 115 11.57 1.26 15.40
CA VAL A 115 11.69 2.64 15.90
C VAL A 115 10.64 3.48 15.20
N GLN A 116 9.75 4.10 15.97
CA GLN A 116 8.70 4.97 15.47
C GLN A 116 9.17 6.44 15.47
N ILE A 117 8.92 7.13 14.37
CA ILE A 117 9.00 8.60 14.25
C ILE A 117 7.56 9.10 14.16
N VAL A 118 7.11 9.85 15.15
CA VAL A 118 5.72 10.29 15.27
C VAL A 118 5.58 11.70 14.70
N PHE A 119 4.70 11.88 13.72
CA PHE A 119 4.27 13.15 13.15
C PHE A 119 2.80 13.38 13.50
N ASP A 120 2.29 14.58 13.32
CA ASP A 120 0.92 14.94 13.69
C ASP A 120 -0.17 14.08 13.01
N SER A 121 0.05 13.66 11.77
CA SER A 121 -0.95 12.96 10.98
C SER A 121 -0.57 11.54 10.55
N PHE A 122 0.65 11.10 10.82
CA PHE A 122 1.16 9.76 10.50
C PHE A 122 2.42 9.44 11.32
N HIS A 123 2.87 8.19 11.26
CA HIS A 123 4.20 7.82 11.79
C HIS A 123 4.95 6.98 10.76
N ILE A 124 6.27 6.95 10.93
CA ILE A 124 7.14 6.05 10.18
C ILE A 124 7.66 5.01 11.17
N GLU A 125 7.39 3.75 10.87
CA GLU A 125 7.93 2.61 11.59
C GLU A 125 9.17 2.09 10.88
N VAL A 126 10.32 2.34 11.47
CA VAL A 126 11.62 1.90 10.93
C VAL A 126 12.01 0.60 11.59
N GLN A 127 11.99 -0.49 10.84
CA GLN A 127 12.48 -1.79 11.27
C GLN A 127 13.88 -2.03 10.72
N PRO A 128 14.94 -2.00 11.55
CA PRO A 128 16.27 -2.38 11.10
C PRO A 128 16.33 -3.89 10.87
N VAL A 129 16.88 -4.29 9.73
CA VAL A 129 16.93 -5.69 9.33
C VAL A 129 18.28 -6.06 8.74
N PHE A 130 18.68 -7.31 8.85
CA PHE A 130 19.81 -7.88 8.14
C PHE A 130 19.29 -8.77 7.00
N ALA A 131 19.82 -8.56 5.79
CA ALA A 131 19.48 -9.39 4.65
C ALA A 131 20.10 -10.79 4.79
N ASP A 132 19.31 -11.81 4.48
CA ASP A 132 19.73 -13.22 4.50
C ASP A 132 19.04 -13.94 3.33
N GLY A 133 19.68 -13.94 2.15
CA GLY A 133 19.08 -14.41 0.91
C GLY A 133 17.80 -13.62 0.56
N ASP A 134 16.70 -14.35 0.35
CA ASP A 134 15.40 -13.77 -0.03
C ASP A 134 14.59 -13.21 1.15
N HIS A 135 15.11 -13.32 2.37
CA HIS A 135 14.44 -12.91 3.58
C HIS A 135 15.27 -11.93 4.41
N PHE A 136 14.67 -11.41 5.47
CA PHE A 136 15.30 -10.49 6.39
C PHE A 136 15.17 -10.98 7.81
N LYS A 137 16.26 -10.87 8.59
CA LYS A 137 16.27 -11.05 10.03
C LYS A 137 16.03 -9.72 10.72
N TYR A 138 15.08 -9.66 11.66
CA TYR A 138 14.74 -8.45 12.39
C TYR A 138 14.71 -8.70 13.90
N PRO A 139 15.00 -7.66 14.72
CA PRO A 139 15.02 -7.79 16.17
C PRO A 139 13.61 -7.93 16.76
N ASP A 140 13.45 -8.82 17.74
CA ASP A 140 12.29 -8.87 18.62
C ASP A 140 12.76 -8.84 20.08
N THR A 141 12.55 -7.68 20.74
CA THR A 141 13.02 -7.47 22.12
C THR A 141 12.25 -8.24 23.17
N LYS A 142 11.13 -8.86 22.81
CA LYS A 142 10.29 -9.69 23.70
C LYS A 142 10.29 -11.17 23.31
N ALA A 143 11.07 -11.57 22.31
CA ALA A 143 11.26 -12.98 22.02
C ALA A 143 11.97 -13.68 23.18
N ASP A 144 11.93 -15.01 23.20
CA ASP A 144 12.61 -15.84 24.15
C ASP A 144 12.38 -15.40 25.63
N ASN A 145 11.11 -15.33 26.02
CA ASN A 145 10.68 -14.92 27.37
C ASN A 145 11.23 -13.56 27.84
N GLY A 146 11.48 -12.64 26.88
CA GLY A 146 11.97 -11.28 27.17
C GLY A 146 13.49 -11.13 27.06
N ASN A 147 14.23 -12.18 26.79
CA ASN A 147 15.68 -12.13 26.54
C ASN A 147 16.01 -11.48 25.18
N GLY A 148 15.01 -11.41 24.29
CA GLY A 148 15.18 -10.93 22.92
C GLY A 148 15.58 -12.05 21.96
N GLY A 149 15.40 -11.80 20.67
CA GLY A 149 15.73 -12.76 19.63
C GLY A 149 15.62 -12.16 18.24
N TRP A 150 15.88 -13.01 17.26
CA TRP A 150 15.77 -12.64 15.85
C TRP A 150 14.61 -13.39 15.21
N ARG A 151 13.81 -12.67 14.41
CA ARG A 151 12.74 -13.25 13.63
C ARG A 151 13.00 -13.04 12.15
N VAL A 152 12.26 -13.77 11.33
CA VAL A 152 12.40 -13.74 9.87
C VAL A 152 11.12 -13.17 9.24
N THR A 153 11.31 -12.33 8.22
CA THR A 153 10.22 -11.81 7.38
C THR A 153 10.59 -11.86 5.91
N LYS A 154 9.58 -12.03 5.03
CA LYS A 154 9.74 -12.17 3.58
C LYS A 154 8.87 -11.17 2.79
N PRO A 155 8.91 -9.88 3.09
CA PRO A 155 7.96 -8.92 2.52
C PRO A 155 8.13 -8.72 1.00
N ARG A 156 9.31 -8.97 0.44
CA ARG A 156 9.53 -8.91 -1.02
C ARG A 156 8.65 -9.90 -1.77
N MET A 157 8.50 -11.11 -1.23
CA MET A 157 7.66 -12.15 -1.82
C MET A 157 6.18 -11.73 -1.81
N GLU A 158 5.74 -11.12 -0.70
CA GLU A 158 4.37 -10.59 -0.57
C GLU A 158 4.11 -9.45 -1.58
N ILE A 159 5.02 -8.48 -1.67
CA ILE A 159 4.92 -7.36 -2.61
C ILE A 159 4.94 -7.84 -4.06
N THR A 160 5.82 -8.78 -4.37
CA THR A 160 5.96 -9.35 -5.71
C THR A 160 4.70 -10.11 -6.13
N GLU A 161 4.16 -10.95 -5.24
CA GLU A 161 2.93 -11.69 -5.56
C GLU A 161 1.73 -10.76 -5.72
N MET A 162 1.58 -9.74 -4.87
CA MET A 162 0.54 -8.72 -5.05
C MET A 162 0.62 -8.03 -6.41
N ARG A 163 1.82 -7.70 -6.87
CA ARG A 163 2.07 -7.08 -8.18
C ARG A 163 1.75 -8.04 -9.32
N ASN A 164 2.28 -9.27 -9.24
CA ASN A 164 2.10 -10.29 -10.26
C ASN A 164 0.62 -10.64 -10.42
N PHE A 165 -0.09 -10.85 -9.33
CA PHE A 165 -1.51 -11.16 -9.35
C PHE A 165 -2.33 -10.02 -9.98
N ARG A 166 -2.06 -8.77 -9.59
CA ARG A 166 -2.71 -7.59 -10.18
C ARG A 166 -2.50 -7.53 -11.70
N ASN A 167 -1.30 -7.82 -12.16
CA ASN A 167 -0.95 -7.65 -13.58
C ASN A 167 -1.41 -8.81 -14.46
N ASN A 168 -1.46 -10.02 -13.90
CA ASN A 168 -1.67 -11.24 -14.69
C ASN A 168 -3.03 -11.90 -14.45
N LYS A 169 -3.73 -11.57 -13.38
CA LYS A 169 -5.01 -12.18 -13.01
C LYS A 169 -6.09 -11.12 -12.80
N SER A 170 -5.99 -10.28 -11.78
CA SER A 170 -7.05 -9.32 -11.50
C SER A 170 -6.52 -7.97 -11.00
N ARG A 171 -6.80 -6.90 -11.76
CA ARG A 171 -6.52 -5.51 -11.37
C ARG A 171 -7.33 -5.08 -10.13
N ASN A 172 -8.40 -5.81 -9.81
CA ASN A 172 -9.33 -5.48 -8.74
C ASN A 172 -8.78 -5.80 -7.34
N LEU A 173 -7.70 -6.61 -7.22
CA LEU A 173 -7.13 -7.01 -5.93
C LEU A 173 -6.81 -5.81 -5.01
N HIS A 174 -6.08 -4.81 -5.52
CA HIS A 174 -5.71 -3.66 -4.69
C HIS A 174 -6.93 -2.83 -4.25
N ASN A 175 -7.91 -2.65 -5.13
CA ASN A 175 -9.13 -1.93 -4.81
C ASN A 175 -9.97 -2.68 -3.79
N LEU A 176 -10.12 -4.00 -3.93
CA LEU A 176 -10.79 -4.84 -2.94
C LEU A 176 -10.10 -4.70 -1.58
N CYS A 177 -8.77 -4.85 -1.50
CA CYS A 177 -8.01 -4.68 -0.26
C CYS A 177 -8.24 -3.31 0.40
N ARG A 178 -8.31 -2.21 -0.39
CA ARG A 178 -8.58 -0.86 0.14
C ARG A 178 -10.01 -0.74 0.68
N MET A 179 -11.00 -1.26 -0.03
CA MET A 179 -12.41 -1.28 0.42
C MET A 179 -12.57 -2.10 1.70
N LEU A 180 -11.91 -3.24 1.80
CA LEU A 180 -11.93 -4.09 3.00
C LEU A 180 -11.27 -3.42 4.22
N ARG A 181 -10.26 -2.58 4.02
CA ARG A 181 -9.72 -1.76 5.12
C ARG A 181 -10.73 -0.73 5.61
N ALA A 182 -11.51 -0.12 4.72
CA ALA A 182 -12.61 0.75 5.13
C ALA A 182 -13.66 -0.01 5.93
N TRP A 183 -14.08 -1.19 5.47
CA TRP A 183 -14.99 -2.08 6.20
C TRP A 183 -14.44 -2.45 7.58
N LYS A 184 -13.19 -2.92 7.66
CA LYS A 184 -12.52 -3.23 8.93
C LYS A 184 -12.59 -2.04 9.89
N ASN A 185 -12.19 -0.86 9.43
CA ASN A 185 -12.13 0.34 10.27
C ASN A 185 -13.53 0.78 10.71
N ARG A 186 -14.53 0.70 9.85
CA ARG A 186 -15.91 1.05 10.17
C ARG A 186 -16.52 0.13 11.22
N ASN A 187 -16.27 -1.16 11.10
CA ASN A 187 -16.94 -2.19 11.89
C ASN A 187 -16.05 -2.71 13.04
N THR A 188 -14.91 -2.09 13.27
CA THR A 188 -13.94 -2.45 14.34
C THR A 188 -13.59 -3.95 14.28
N VAL A 189 -13.34 -4.46 13.06
CA VAL A 189 -12.98 -5.85 12.85
C VAL A 189 -11.49 -6.03 13.15
N ASP A 190 -11.16 -6.94 14.05
CA ASP A 190 -9.78 -7.18 14.47
C ASP A 190 -9.04 -8.09 13.47
N MET A 191 -8.72 -7.54 12.31
CA MET A 191 -7.96 -8.21 11.25
C MET A 191 -6.70 -7.40 10.91
N GLY A 192 -5.56 -8.07 10.88
CA GLY A 192 -4.31 -7.46 10.39
C GLY A 192 -4.36 -7.14 8.90
N GLY A 193 -3.62 -6.11 8.46
CA GLY A 193 -3.61 -5.70 7.05
C GLY A 193 -3.12 -6.79 6.10
N LEU A 194 -2.14 -7.61 6.50
CA LEU A 194 -1.67 -8.73 5.69
C LEU A 194 -2.71 -9.87 5.62
N LEU A 195 -3.51 -10.07 6.67
CA LEU A 195 -4.62 -11.03 6.64
C LEU A 195 -5.68 -10.61 5.62
N ILE A 196 -6.05 -9.32 5.61
CA ILE A 196 -7.00 -8.77 4.62
C ILE A 196 -6.48 -9.01 3.21
N ASP A 197 -5.23 -8.65 2.92
CA ASP A 197 -4.62 -8.81 1.60
C ASP A 197 -4.56 -10.28 1.17
N THR A 198 -4.22 -11.17 2.10
CA THR A 198 -4.16 -12.62 1.87
C THR A 198 -5.54 -13.20 1.54
N LEU A 199 -6.58 -12.83 2.29
CA LEU A 199 -7.94 -13.34 2.06
C LEU A 199 -8.56 -12.77 0.78
N ALA A 200 -8.31 -11.49 0.46
CA ALA A 200 -8.72 -10.90 -0.81
C ALA A 200 -8.07 -11.59 -2.01
N TRP A 201 -6.77 -11.90 -1.92
CA TRP A 201 -6.05 -12.66 -2.93
C TRP A 201 -6.60 -14.09 -3.07
N ARG A 202 -6.83 -14.79 -1.95
CA ARG A 202 -7.42 -16.14 -1.97
C ARG A 202 -8.77 -16.18 -2.66
N PHE A 203 -9.64 -15.21 -2.34
CA PHE A 203 -10.95 -15.07 -2.97
C PHE A 203 -10.83 -14.88 -4.49
N LEU A 204 -10.09 -13.86 -4.94
CA LEU A 204 -9.94 -13.59 -6.36
C LEU A 204 -9.18 -14.67 -7.12
N LYS A 205 -8.38 -15.49 -6.44
CA LYS A 205 -7.71 -16.65 -7.05
C LYS A 205 -8.67 -17.79 -7.39
N GLN A 206 -9.80 -17.90 -6.69
CA GLN A 206 -10.78 -18.98 -6.83
C GLN A 206 -11.86 -18.69 -7.88
N THR A 207 -11.93 -17.46 -8.41
CA THR A 207 -12.92 -17.07 -9.41
C THR A 207 -12.28 -16.26 -10.53
N ASP A 208 -12.85 -16.34 -11.72
CA ASP A 208 -12.52 -15.52 -12.89
C ASP A 208 -13.52 -14.37 -13.08
N ASP A 209 -14.62 -14.34 -12.31
CA ASP A 209 -15.74 -13.41 -12.48
C ASP A 209 -15.34 -11.94 -12.37
N TYR A 210 -14.22 -11.66 -11.66
CA TYR A 210 -13.77 -10.29 -11.38
C TYR A 210 -12.43 -9.95 -12.03
N ASP A 211 -11.92 -10.75 -12.96
CA ASP A 211 -10.59 -10.54 -13.53
C ASP A 211 -10.51 -9.29 -14.39
N GLU A 212 -11.47 -9.12 -15.30
CA GLU A 212 -11.52 -8.00 -16.25
C GLU A 212 -12.70 -7.05 -16.03
N THR A 213 -13.44 -7.23 -14.93
CA THR A 213 -14.62 -6.40 -14.66
C THR A 213 -14.24 -5.02 -14.16
N GLY A 214 -15.04 -4.00 -14.56
CA GLY A 214 -14.91 -2.64 -14.07
C GLY A 214 -15.64 -2.43 -12.73
N MET A 215 -15.66 -1.18 -12.27
CA MET A 215 -16.25 -0.76 -10.99
C MET A 215 -17.77 -0.99 -10.91
N VAL A 216 -18.44 -1.24 -12.02
CA VAL A 216 -19.86 -1.62 -12.06
C VAL A 216 -20.12 -2.92 -11.27
N SER A 217 -19.15 -3.82 -11.23
CA SER A 217 -19.26 -5.12 -10.56
C SER A 217 -18.79 -5.10 -9.10
N TYR A 218 -18.32 -3.96 -8.58
CA TYR A 218 -17.71 -3.91 -7.24
C TYR A 218 -18.72 -4.18 -6.12
N GLY A 219 -19.99 -3.84 -6.31
CA GLY A 219 -21.04 -4.23 -5.36
C GLY A 219 -21.15 -5.75 -5.22
N PHE A 220 -21.21 -6.44 -6.35
CA PHE A 220 -21.23 -7.91 -6.40
C PHE A 220 -19.93 -8.52 -5.86
N MET A 221 -18.79 -8.01 -6.28
CA MET A 221 -17.48 -8.46 -5.78
C MET A 221 -17.38 -8.37 -4.26
N CYS A 222 -17.83 -7.27 -3.66
CA CYS A 222 -17.84 -7.13 -2.20
C CYS A 222 -18.81 -8.09 -1.54
N ARG A 223 -20.03 -8.26 -2.08
CA ARG A 223 -21.02 -9.23 -1.59
C ARG A 223 -20.43 -10.63 -1.57
N ASP A 224 -19.87 -11.08 -2.69
CA ASP A 224 -19.37 -12.43 -2.86
C ASP A 224 -18.09 -12.69 -2.05
N PHE A 225 -17.26 -11.66 -1.89
CA PHE A 225 -16.14 -11.72 -0.95
C PHE A 225 -16.61 -11.91 0.51
N PHE A 226 -17.66 -11.21 0.95
CA PHE A 226 -18.19 -11.41 2.30
C PHE A 226 -18.92 -12.74 2.45
N ASP A 227 -19.50 -13.28 1.38
CA ASP A 227 -20.04 -14.65 1.36
C ASP A 227 -18.91 -15.68 1.51
N PHE A 228 -17.81 -15.49 0.78
CA PHE A 228 -16.60 -16.30 0.94
C PHE A 228 -16.08 -16.25 2.39
N LEU A 229 -15.93 -15.05 2.97
CA LEU A 229 -15.40 -14.90 4.33
C LEU A 229 -16.29 -15.52 5.41
N GLN A 230 -17.62 -15.44 5.29
CA GLN A 230 -18.53 -16.03 6.29
C GLN A 230 -18.51 -17.57 6.28
N LYS A 231 -18.10 -18.16 5.15
CA LYS A 231 -17.98 -19.61 4.92
C LYS A 231 -16.59 -20.17 5.25
N GLU A 232 -15.58 -19.30 5.45
CA GLU A 232 -14.25 -19.74 5.86
C GLU A 232 -14.31 -20.39 7.25
N ASP A 233 -13.62 -21.49 7.40
CA ASP A 233 -13.45 -22.15 8.70
C ASP A 233 -12.71 -21.22 9.70
N VAL A 234 -12.87 -21.54 10.98
CA VAL A 234 -12.13 -20.83 12.03
C VAL A 234 -10.69 -21.34 12.05
N HIS A 235 -9.76 -20.46 11.73
CA HIS A 235 -8.34 -20.75 11.74
C HIS A 235 -7.59 -19.83 12.73
N GLU A 236 -6.54 -20.34 13.35
CA GLU A 236 -5.62 -19.53 14.15
C GLU A 236 -4.71 -18.67 13.28
N HIS A 237 -4.42 -19.13 12.07
CA HIS A 237 -3.55 -18.44 11.11
C HIS A 237 -3.82 -18.87 9.67
N TYR A 238 -3.42 -17.99 8.74
CA TYR A 238 -3.38 -18.27 7.30
C TYR A 238 -1.94 -18.21 6.80
N ALA A 239 -1.67 -18.88 5.67
CA ALA A 239 -0.43 -18.70 4.93
C ALA A 239 -0.49 -17.37 4.15
N ALA A 240 0.44 -16.45 4.43
CA ALA A 240 0.51 -15.14 3.78
C ALA A 240 0.67 -15.26 2.27
N ILE A 241 0.05 -14.34 1.56
CA ILE A 241 0.25 -14.17 0.11
C ILE A 241 1.75 -14.13 -0.23
N GLY A 242 2.17 -14.90 -1.23
CA GLY A 242 3.53 -14.96 -1.75
C GLY A 242 4.58 -15.55 -0.81
N SER A 243 4.61 -15.14 0.44
CA SER A 243 5.64 -15.58 1.41
C SER A 243 5.33 -16.90 2.10
N GLY A 244 4.06 -17.29 2.18
CA GLY A 244 3.62 -18.46 2.93
C GLY A 244 3.82 -18.37 4.45
N GLN A 245 4.27 -17.23 4.97
CA GLN A 245 4.49 -17.03 6.39
C GLN A 245 3.16 -17.05 7.16
N ARG A 246 3.18 -17.44 8.42
CA ARG A 246 1.99 -17.50 9.27
C ARG A 246 1.45 -16.10 9.57
N VAL A 247 0.23 -15.82 9.14
CA VAL A 247 -0.53 -14.61 9.47
C VAL A 247 -1.55 -14.95 10.53
N LYS A 248 -1.39 -14.41 11.73
CA LYS A 248 -2.25 -14.70 12.86
C LYS A 248 -3.65 -14.12 12.68
N VAL A 249 -4.67 -14.89 13.06
CA VAL A 249 -6.04 -14.43 13.24
C VAL A 249 -6.21 -14.06 14.72
N TYR A 250 -6.47 -12.78 15.00
CA TYR A 250 -6.65 -12.32 16.38
C TYR A 250 -8.05 -12.56 16.91
N LYS A 251 -9.06 -12.36 16.06
CA LYS A 251 -10.47 -12.64 16.36
C LYS A 251 -11.17 -13.16 15.12
N ASN A 252 -12.19 -13.98 15.34
CA ASN A 252 -13.04 -14.51 14.30
C ASN A 252 -13.81 -13.38 13.60
N PHE A 253 -13.78 -13.37 12.28
CA PHE A 253 -14.39 -12.35 11.41
C PHE A 253 -15.71 -12.81 10.76
N GLN A 254 -16.05 -14.10 10.86
CA GLN A 254 -17.18 -14.71 10.16
C GLN A 254 -18.52 -14.02 10.48
N ARG A 255 -18.75 -13.67 11.74
CA ARG A 255 -19.98 -12.99 12.16
C ARG A 255 -20.13 -11.59 11.53
N GLN A 256 -19.05 -10.83 11.50
CA GLN A 256 -19.02 -9.49 10.89
C GLN A 256 -19.15 -9.59 9.37
N SER A 257 -18.56 -10.62 8.76
CA SER A 257 -18.69 -10.89 7.33
C SER A 257 -20.12 -11.26 6.94
N LYS A 258 -20.80 -12.08 7.74
CA LYS A 258 -22.22 -12.41 7.52
C LYS A 258 -23.12 -11.17 7.55
N ARG A 259 -22.85 -10.24 8.49
CA ARG A 259 -23.57 -8.96 8.53
C ARG A 259 -23.28 -8.13 7.28
N ALA A 260 -22.01 -8.03 6.88
CA ALA A 260 -21.61 -7.27 5.69
C ALA A 260 -22.22 -7.87 4.41
N PHE A 261 -22.22 -9.19 4.26
CA PHE A 261 -22.88 -9.89 3.16
C PHE A 261 -24.35 -9.48 3.03
N LYS A 262 -25.11 -9.55 4.15
CA LYS A 262 -26.51 -9.15 4.17
C LYS A 262 -26.73 -7.68 3.76
N LEU A 263 -25.90 -6.77 4.26
CA LEU A 263 -25.96 -5.35 3.92
C LEU A 263 -25.63 -5.11 2.44
N CYS A 264 -24.62 -5.78 1.88
CA CYS A 264 -24.27 -5.70 0.46
C CYS A 264 -25.44 -6.18 -0.42
N THR A 265 -26.06 -7.32 -0.09
CA THR A 265 -27.25 -7.83 -0.80
C THR A 265 -28.37 -6.81 -0.78
N GLN A 266 -28.72 -6.29 0.38
CA GLN A 266 -29.76 -5.27 0.52
C GLN A 266 -29.43 -3.96 -0.23
N ALA A 267 -28.15 -3.57 -0.30
CA ALA A 267 -27.74 -2.38 -1.03
C ALA A 267 -27.88 -2.56 -2.55
N ILE A 268 -27.56 -3.75 -3.05
CA ILE A 268 -27.77 -4.12 -4.46
C ILE A 268 -29.26 -4.13 -4.78
N ASP A 269 -30.07 -4.81 -3.99
CA ASP A 269 -31.52 -4.86 -4.16
C ASP A 269 -32.16 -3.45 -4.13
N ALA A 270 -31.71 -2.59 -3.21
CA ALA A 270 -32.17 -1.21 -3.12
C ALA A 270 -31.83 -0.40 -4.38
N TYR A 271 -30.63 -0.63 -4.95
CA TYR A 271 -30.22 0.01 -6.20
C TYR A 271 -31.09 -0.43 -7.38
N GLU A 272 -31.30 -1.72 -7.53
CA GLU A 272 -32.11 -2.33 -8.61
C GLU A 272 -33.58 -1.87 -8.56
N ASN A 273 -34.12 -1.63 -7.36
CA ASN A 273 -35.47 -1.11 -7.16
C ASN A 273 -35.55 0.43 -7.15
N GLY A 274 -34.47 1.15 -7.50
CA GLY A 274 -34.47 2.60 -7.60
C GLY A 274 -34.39 3.35 -6.26
N TYR A 275 -34.25 2.66 -5.12
CA TYR A 275 -34.14 3.26 -3.79
C TYR A 275 -32.73 3.81 -3.53
N THR A 276 -32.31 4.82 -4.32
CA THR A 276 -30.95 5.35 -4.34
C THR A 276 -30.45 5.77 -2.95
N LYS A 277 -31.26 6.53 -2.20
CA LYS A 277 -30.90 6.97 -0.83
C LYS A 277 -30.59 5.76 0.06
N LYS A 278 -31.48 4.78 0.09
CA LYS A 278 -31.33 3.56 0.88
C LYS A 278 -30.08 2.75 0.48
N CYS A 279 -29.81 2.66 -0.83
CA CYS A 279 -28.60 2.02 -1.34
C CYS A 279 -27.34 2.67 -0.75
N HIS A 280 -27.21 4.00 -0.80
CA HIS A 280 -26.06 4.72 -0.24
C HIS A 280 -25.94 4.55 1.28
N GLU A 281 -27.05 4.60 2.02
CA GLU A 281 -27.08 4.36 3.47
C GLU A 281 -26.51 2.97 3.81
N LEU A 282 -26.96 1.93 3.11
CA LEU A 282 -26.52 0.54 3.33
C LEU A 282 -25.02 0.36 3.03
N TRP A 283 -24.53 0.91 1.93
CA TRP A 283 -23.08 0.90 1.66
C TRP A 283 -22.28 1.67 2.71
N ARG A 284 -22.83 2.76 3.26
CA ARG A 284 -22.21 3.50 4.37
C ARG A 284 -22.25 2.73 5.69
N GLU A 285 -23.18 1.84 5.91
CA GLU A 285 -23.13 0.90 7.02
C GLU A 285 -21.99 -0.09 6.86
N VAL A 286 -21.69 -0.54 5.63
CA VAL A 286 -20.58 -1.46 5.35
C VAL A 286 -19.24 -0.73 5.46
N PHE A 287 -19.04 0.38 4.73
CA PHE A 287 -17.73 1.01 4.50
C PHE A 287 -17.49 2.30 5.29
N GLY A 288 -18.52 2.81 5.97
CA GLY A 288 -18.44 4.03 6.75
C GLY A 288 -18.61 5.31 5.91
N LEU A 289 -18.23 6.43 6.53
CA LEU A 289 -18.45 7.77 5.96
C LEU A 289 -17.61 8.07 4.71
N THR A 290 -16.63 7.27 4.39
CA THR A 290 -15.85 7.37 3.15
C THR A 290 -16.65 6.98 1.92
N PHE A 291 -17.68 6.16 2.07
CA PHE A 291 -18.63 5.90 0.98
C PHE A 291 -19.53 7.13 0.75
N PRO A 292 -19.75 7.57 -0.51
CA PRO A 292 -20.46 8.81 -0.80
C PRO A 292 -21.90 8.79 -0.29
N LYS A 293 -22.47 9.98 -0.01
CA LYS A 293 -23.91 10.18 0.20
C LYS A 293 -24.64 10.17 -1.12
N ALA A 294 -25.97 9.98 -1.07
CA ALA A 294 -26.84 10.23 -2.23
C ALA A 294 -26.79 11.71 -2.63
N ALA A 295 -26.91 11.99 -3.93
CA ALA A 295 -26.80 13.36 -4.46
C ALA A 295 -27.82 14.32 -3.83
N THR A 296 -29.02 13.86 -3.57
CA THR A 296 -30.10 14.63 -2.88
C THR A 296 -29.68 15.08 -1.47
N GLU A 297 -28.95 14.26 -0.71
CA GLU A 297 -28.48 14.62 0.63
C GLU A 297 -27.29 15.59 0.59
N MET A 298 -26.54 15.60 -0.50
CA MET A 298 -25.46 16.58 -0.71
C MET A 298 -26.00 17.97 -0.98
N GLN A 299 -27.11 18.08 -1.70
CA GLN A 299 -27.81 19.36 -1.96
C GLN A 299 -28.33 19.97 -0.67
N ASP A 300 -29.05 19.18 0.15
CA ASP A 300 -29.61 19.62 1.43
C ASP A 300 -28.51 20.09 2.42
N SER A 301 -27.37 19.44 2.43
CA SER A 301 -26.26 19.78 3.33
C SER A 301 -25.47 21.04 2.93
N LEU A 302 -25.60 21.49 1.67
CA LEU A 302 -24.94 22.68 1.15
C LEU A 302 -25.86 23.91 1.14
N GLY A 303 -27.16 23.78 1.53
CA GLY A 303 -28.11 24.86 1.52
C GLY A 303 -28.42 25.41 0.11
N LEU A 304 -28.11 24.66 -0.92
CA LEU A 304 -28.33 25.02 -2.31
C LEU A 304 -29.71 24.52 -2.73
N GLY A 305 -30.66 25.45 -2.93
CA GLY A 305 -31.95 25.15 -3.54
C GLY A 305 -31.78 24.50 -4.92
N SER A 306 -32.83 23.80 -5.37
CA SER A 306 -32.84 22.94 -6.55
C SER A 306 -32.46 23.58 -7.89
N ASP A 307 -32.27 24.91 -7.95
CA ASP A 307 -32.10 25.66 -9.20
C ASP A 307 -30.62 25.96 -9.59
N ASN A 308 -29.63 25.54 -8.79
CA ASN A 308 -28.23 25.79 -9.08
C ASN A 308 -27.44 24.50 -9.27
N PHE A 309 -27.88 23.61 -10.11
CA PHE A 309 -27.04 22.54 -10.65
C PHE A 309 -26.14 23.11 -11.75
N VAL A 310 -25.09 23.79 -11.34
CA VAL A 310 -24.05 24.22 -12.26
C VAL A 310 -22.91 23.23 -12.19
N ASN A 311 -22.77 22.52 -13.28
CA ASN A 311 -21.52 22.20 -13.92
C ASN A 311 -20.84 20.88 -13.56
N GLU A 312 -21.07 19.93 -14.44
CA GLU A 312 -20.09 18.89 -14.83
C GLU A 312 -18.65 19.43 -15.02
N SER A 313 -18.50 20.75 -15.24
CA SER A 313 -17.19 21.36 -15.49
C SER A 313 -16.29 21.51 -14.27
N TYR A 314 -16.80 21.59 -13.04
CA TYR A 314 -15.97 21.67 -11.84
C TYR A 314 -15.35 20.29 -11.52
N PHE A 315 -16.12 19.24 -11.69
CA PHE A 315 -15.63 17.86 -11.54
C PHE A 315 -14.70 17.46 -12.70
N ALA A 316 -14.97 17.89 -13.93
CA ALA A 316 -14.15 17.59 -15.09
C ALA A 316 -12.79 18.33 -15.09
N ARG A 317 -12.68 19.52 -14.46
CA ARG A 317 -11.42 20.25 -14.33
C ARG A 317 -10.45 19.64 -13.31
N THR A 318 -10.98 19.06 -12.25
CA THR A 318 -10.16 18.32 -11.28
C THR A 318 -9.65 16.99 -11.87
N TRP A 319 -10.30 16.48 -12.92
CA TRP A 319 -9.97 15.21 -13.54
C TRP A 319 -8.77 15.23 -14.47
N ARG A 320 -8.58 16.32 -15.23
CA ARG A 320 -7.46 16.41 -16.19
C ARG A 320 -6.08 16.47 -15.52
N ASN A 321 -6.04 16.86 -14.24
CA ASN A 321 -4.77 16.97 -13.50
C ASN A 321 -4.48 15.75 -12.61
N THR A 322 -5.36 14.74 -12.51
CA THR A 322 -5.16 13.60 -11.64
C THR A 322 -4.80 12.30 -12.36
N GLU A 323 -4.97 12.21 -13.68
CA GLU A 323 -4.55 11.04 -14.46
C GLU A 323 -3.04 10.96 -14.70
N GLU A 324 -2.33 12.10 -14.70
CA GLU A 324 -0.87 12.14 -14.86
C GLU A 324 -0.08 11.85 -13.58
N PHE A 325 -0.75 11.74 -12.42
CA PHE A 325 -0.13 11.42 -11.14
C PHE A 325 -0.45 9.98 -10.67
N THR A 326 -0.64 9.07 -11.60
CA THR A 326 -0.74 7.66 -11.29
C THR A 326 0.62 7.11 -10.87
N ASP A 327 0.64 6.47 -9.74
CA ASP A 327 1.50 5.39 -9.22
C ASP A 327 3.00 5.30 -9.65
N GLU A 328 3.43 5.90 -10.77
CA GLU A 328 4.79 5.78 -11.32
C GLU A 328 5.85 6.59 -10.56
N LYS A 329 5.48 7.68 -9.89
CA LYS A 329 6.45 8.48 -9.09
C LYS A 329 6.85 7.85 -7.76
N PHE A 330 6.18 6.79 -7.33
CA PHE A 330 6.50 6.05 -6.12
C PHE A 330 7.05 4.65 -6.38
N ASP A 331 7.24 4.28 -7.64
CA ASP A 331 8.07 3.15 -8.02
C ASP A 331 9.55 3.53 -7.85
N ASP A 332 9.97 3.76 -6.61
CA ASP A 332 11.32 3.43 -6.22
C ASP A 332 11.45 1.92 -6.42
N VAL A 333 11.67 1.54 -7.66
CA VAL A 333 12.16 0.21 -7.98
C VAL A 333 13.49 0.14 -7.26
N ASP A 334 13.55 -0.67 -6.22
CA ASP A 334 14.78 -1.02 -5.53
C ASP A 334 15.59 -1.89 -6.51
N ILE A 335 16.07 -1.26 -7.59
CA ILE A 335 16.92 -1.91 -8.60
C ILE A 335 18.27 -2.08 -7.93
N ARG A 336 18.48 -3.23 -7.29
CA ARG A 336 19.74 -3.61 -6.65
C ARG A 336 20.76 -4.19 -7.60
N TYR A 337 20.57 -4.04 -8.89
CA TYR A 337 21.58 -4.42 -9.86
C TYR A 337 22.16 -3.14 -10.44
N PRO A 338 23.50 -3.04 -10.60
CA PRO A 338 24.08 -1.95 -11.33
C PRO A 338 23.56 -2.04 -12.76
N LEU A 339 22.56 -1.23 -13.09
CA LEU A 339 22.13 -0.98 -14.45
C LEU A 339 23.20 -0.05 -15.05
N GLU A 340 24.13 -0.61 -15.80
CA GLU A 340 24.92 0.19 -16.73
C GLU A 340 24.00 0.61 -17.88
N VAL A 341 23.51 1.84 -17.82
CA VAL A 341 22.74 2.44 -18.91
C VAL A 341 23.75 3.04 -19.90
N ASN A 342 24.05 2.32 -20.95
CA ASN A 342 24.79 2.87 -22.08
C ASN A 342 23.83 3.66 -22.96
N CYS A 343 23.88 4.99 -22.85
CA CYS A 343 23.13 5.89 -23.72
C CYS A 343 23.90 6.11 -25.03
N ILE A 344 23.40 5.59 -26.16
CA ILE A 344 23.90 5.93 -27.49
C ILE A 344 23.02 7.07 -28.03
N VAL A 345 23.57 8.28 -28.08
CA VAL A 345 22.92 9.41 -28.74
C VAL A 345 23.22 9.32 -30.25
N LYS A 346 22.22 8.97 -31.06
CA LYS A 346 22.31 9.12 -32.51
C LYS A 346 21.70 10.46 -32.91
N GLU A 347 22.49 11.35 -33.49
CA GLU A 347 21.96 12.50 -34.19
C GLU A 347 21.39 12.01 -35.53
N SER A 348 20.06 11.99 -35.65
CA SER A 348 19.42 11.90 -36.94
C SER A 348 19.22 13.33 -37.45
N GLY A 349 19.57 13.61 -38.71
CA GLY A 349 19.69 14.94 -39.31
C GLY A 349 18.41 15.79 -39.44
N TYR A 350 17.39 15.52 -38.68
CA TYR A 350 16.17 16.31 -38.50
C TYR A 350 15.83 16.43 -37.03
N ARG A 351 16.09 17.54 -36.43
CA ARG A 351 15.63 18.18 -35.17
C ARG A 351 15.02 17.37 -34.02
N GLU A 352 15.00 16.08 -34.07
CA GLU A 352 14.60 15.21 -32.95
C GLU A 352 15.78 14.40 -32.44
N ARG A 353 16.24 14.71 -31.22
CA ARG A 353 17.22 13.90 -30.52
C ARG A 353 16.46 12.78 -29.79
N SER A 354 16.52 11.57 -30.30
CA SER A 354 16.02 10.41 -29.58
C SER A 354 17.15 9.72 -28.82
N ILE A 355 16.98 9.57 -27.52
CA ILE A 355 17.88 8.77 -26.69
C ILE A 355 17.29 7.37 -26.63
N ARG A 356 17.99 6.37 -27.17
CA ARG A 356 17.67 4.96 -26.97
C ARG A 356 18.56 4.41 -25.87
N ALA A 357 17.96 4.01 -24.76
CA ALA A 357 18.64 3.27 -23.71
C ALA A 357 18.55 1.76 -24.02
N TYR A 358 19.67 1.09 -24.04
CA TYR A 358 19.73 -0.36 -24.13
C TYR A 358 20.03 -0.90 -22.73
N LEU A 359 19.18 -1.81 -22.27
CA LEU A 359 19.47 -2.57 -21.06
C LEU A 359 20.56 -3.60 -21.37
N SER A 360 21.51 -3.76 -20.45
CA SER A 360 22.54 -4.81 -20.59
C SER A 360 21.88 -6.19 -20.67
N ASP A 361 22.58 -7.17 -21.20
CA ASP A 361 22.07 -8.54 -21.39
C ASP A 361 21.61 -9.21 -20.07
N ILE A 362 22.04 -8.67 -18.93
CA ILE A 362 21.61 -9.11 -17.59
C ILE A 362 20.17 -8.71 -17.27
N ALA A 363 19.65 -7.63 -17.86
CA ALA A 363 18.28 -7.20 -17.65
C ALA A 363 17.27 -7.80 -18.66
N ARG A 364 17.74 -8.38 -19.76
CA ARG A 364 16.89 -9.00 -20.81
C ARG A 364 15.90 -10.07 -20.32
N PRO A 365 16.23 -10.95 -19.36
CA PRO A 365 15.28 -11.96 -18.90
C PRO A 365 14.05 -11.41 -18.18
N TRP A 366 14.07 -10.15 -17.77
CA TRP A 366 13.03 -9.54 -16.94
C TRP A 366 12.14 -8.55 -17.70
N LEU A 367 12.41 -8.32 -18.99
CA LEU A 367 11.57 -7.50 -19.86
C LEU A 367 10.67 -8.40 -20.72
N PRO A 368 9.38 -8.08 -20.85
CA PRO A 368 8.52 -8.77 -21.81
C PRO A 368 9.11 -8.63 -23.21
N PRO A 369 9.10 -9.69 -24.03
CA PRO A 369 9.54 -9.60 -25.41
C PRO A 369 8.71 -8.52 -26.13
N ASN A 370 9.38 -7.56 -26.76
CA ASN A 370 8.82 -6.43 -27.54
C ASN A 370 8.51 -5.12 -26.79
N LYS A 371 9.04 -4.84 -25.61
CA LYS A 371 9.00 -3.48 -25.05
C LYS A 371 10.30 -2.74 -25.26
N THR A 372 10.25 -1.64 -26.01
CA THR A 372 11.33 -0.64 -26.17
C THR A 372 10.96 0.55 -25.29
N LEU A 373 11.87 0.95 -24.39
CA LEU A 373 11.73 2.20 -23.65
C LEU A 373 12.17 3.35 -24.55
N SER A 374 11.27 4.26 -24.85
CA SER A 374 11.59 5.52 -25.55
C SER A 374 11.44 6.68 -24.57
N PHE A 375 12.47 7.52 -24.48
CA PHE A 375 12.43 8.77 -23.73
C PHE A 375 12.43 9.93 -24.71
N SER A 376 11.51 10.88 -24.56
CA SER A 376 11.56 12.17 -25.23
C SER A 376 11.98 13.25 -24.23
N ILE A 377 13.02 14.01 -24.58
CA ILE A 377 13.44 15.17 -23.79
C ILE A 377 12.84 16.41 -24.49
N ASN A 378 11.87 17.05 -23.86
CA ASN A 378 11.42 18.37 -24.25
C ASN A 378 12.42 19.39 -23.70
N GLN A 379 13.20 20.05 -24.57
CA GLN A 379 13.88 21.28 -24.17
C GLN A 379 12.83 22.39 -24.10
N ALA A 380 12.61 22.90 -22.89
CA ALA A 380 12.01 24.21 -22.73
C ALA A 380 13.02 25.23 -23.23
N SER A 381 12.60 26.02 -24.22
CA SER A 381 13.27 27.23 -24.73
C SER A 381 13.31 28.31 -23.67
#